data_f54ce80949e40b91e897ea9cbcb89cf7
#
_entry.id   f54ce80949e40b91e897ea9cbcb89cf7
#
_cell.length_a   1.000
_cell.length_b   1.000
_cell.length_c   1.000
_cell.angle_alpha   90.00
_cell.angle_beta   90.00
_cell.angle_gamma   90.00
#
_symmetry.space_group_name_H-M   'P 1'
#
loop_
_entity.id
_entity.type
_entity.pdbx_description
1 polymer ?
#
loop_
_entity_poly.entity_id
_entity_poly.type
_entity_poly.pdbx_seq_one_letter_code
_entity_poly.pdbx_strand_id
1 'polypeptide(L)'
;MEQALNRLIITFFIVFSVGLGSSIAKESSNGEKLFNKNCIGCHLNPELKAPSPDSLRMMSKQSIVQSMQSGIMKMQSAGLSESEISAIAEYLQPVDSSKKTNGFCVGEPSLKIGPIWNTWGNSPDQKRFQEESVSRINIENISNLEMKWVFGIPETGRIRSQPSVAGGLLFFGSQSGLVYAIDAESGCIWWTYKAKAEVRNAIAIDLDESNLPIDIYFGDFEGRVYRLDAISGKEKWIKKPNEHPLTTITGSITIYENEIFIPLSSVEIVTAINKDYECCTFRGGIVA
;
A
#
# COMPACT_ATOMS: atom_id res chain seq x y z
N MET A 1 -47.32 83.29 3.05
CA MET A 1 -47.54 82.07 3.82
C MET A 1 -46.34 81.20 3.61
N GLU A 2 -45.57 81.33 4.62
CA GLU A 2 -44.21 80.83 4.83
C GLU A 2 -44.22 79.34 5.04
N GLN A 3 -43.22 78.72 4.46
CA GLN A 3 -42.75 77.45 5.01
C GLN A 3 -41.21 77.44 5.01
N ALA A 4 -40.70 77.33 6.25
CA ALA A 4 -39.31 77.36 6.57
C ALA A 4 -38.60 76.07 6.09
N LEU A 5 -37.46 76.26 5.46
CA LEU A 5 -36.57 75.23 4.96
C LEU A 5 -35.59 74.83 6.09
N ASN A 6 -35.81 73.67 6.66
CA ASN A 6 -34.93 73.12 7.67
C ASN A 6 -33.84 72.27 6.98
N ARG A 7 -32.61 72.78 6.93
CA ARG A 7 -31.43 72.07 6.41
C ARG A 7 -30.84 71.22 7.51
N LEU A 8 -30.99 69.91 7.37
CA LEU A 8 -30.30 68.94 8.20
C LEU A 8 -28.91 68.64 7.59
N ILE A 9 -27.86 69.05 8.26
CA ILE A 9 -26.49 68.74 7.89
C ILE A 9 -26.16 67.39 8.49
N ILE A 10 -26.09 66.33 7.65
CA ILE A 10 -25.62 65.02 8.07
C ILE A 10 -24.11 64.98 7.83
N THR A 11 -23.36 65.01 8.95
CA THR A 11 -21.91 64.87 8.96
C THR A 11 -21.60 63.36 8.89
N PHE A 12 -21.07 62.91 7.77
CA PHE A 12 -20.59 61.54 7.59
C PHE A 12 -19.24 61.39 8.27
N PHE A 13 -19.16 60.73 9.41
CA PHE A 13 -17.91 60.24 9.98
C PHE A 13 -17.50 58.94 9.26
N ILE A 14 -16.51 59.04 8.37
CA ILE A 14 -15.83 57.86 7.81
C ILE A 14 -14.85 57.37 8.89
N VAL A 15 -15.21 56.32 9.61
CA VAL A 15 -14.29 55.60 10.49
C VAL A 15 -13.45 54.68 9.59
N PHE A 16 -12.19 55.08 9.34
CA PHE A 16 -11.19 54.24 8.73
C PHE A 16 -10.73 53.22 9.76
N SER A 17 -11.37 52.04 9.78
CA SER A 17 -10.89 50.87 10.50
C SER A 17 -9.67 50.30 9.78
N VAL A 18 -8.48 50.71 10.21
CA VAL A 18 -7.25 50.00 9.83
C VAL A 18 -7.31 48.61 10.46
N GLY A 19 -7.72 47.64 9.68
CA GLY A 19 -7.63 46.23 10.05
C GLY A 19 -6.14 45.88 10.15
N LEU A 20 -5.59 45.83 11.36
CA LEU A 20 -4.36 45.11 11.64
C LEU A 20 -4.64 43.64 11.34
N GLY A 21 -4.26 43.21 10.14
CA GLY A 21 -4.15 41.80 9.82
C GLY A 21 -3.08 41.19 10.73
N SER A 22 -3.49 40.65 11.86
CA SER A 22 -2.65 39.76 12.65
C SER A 22 -2.38 38.53 11.82
N SER A 23 -1.24 38.49 11.12
CA SER A 23 -0.66 37.24 10.63
C SER A 23 -0.40 36.36 11.87
N ILE A 24 -1.34 35.49 12.17
CA ILE A 24 -1.15 34.44 13.18
C ILE A 24 -0.06 33.53 12.59
N ALA A 25 1.18 33.76 12.98
CA ALA A 25 2.27 32.82 12.77
C ALA A 25 1.82 31.53 13.47
N LYS A 26 1.55 30.48 12.66
CA LYS A 26 1.14 29.18 13.16
C LYS A 26 2.28 28.67 14.05
N GLU A 27 2.03 28.64 15.36
CA GLU A 27 3.03 28.17 16.31
C GLU A 27 3.41 26.73 15.96
N SER A 28 4.70 26.50 15.73
CA SER A 28 5.22 25.18 15.36
C SER A 28 4.87 24.17 16.46
N SER A 29 4.24 23.06 16.08
CA SER A 29 3.87 22.01 17.02
C SER A 29 5.11 21.40 17.69
N ASN A 30 4.97 20.86 18.91
CA ASN A 30 6.06 20.18 19.60
C ASN A 30 6.65 19.03 18.74
N GLY A 31 5.80 18.27 18.05
CA GLY A 31 6.23 17.20 17.15
C GLY A 31 7.07 17.69 15.97
N GLU A 32 6.73 18.85 15.41
CA GLU A 32 7.52 19.49 14.34
C GLU A 32 8.90 19.89 14.83
N LYS A 33 8.99 20.52 16.01
CA LYS A 33 10.29 20.91 16.60
C LYS A 33 11.17 19.69 16.87
N LEU A 34 10.58 18.62 17.40
CA LEU A 34 11.29 17.36 17.67
C LEU A 34 11.75 16.68 16.37
N PHE A 35 10.90 16.63 15.35
CA PHE A 35 11.25 16.06 14.05
C PHE A 35 12.39 16.84 13.39
N ASN A 36 12.29 18.15 13.36
CA ASN A 36 13.32 19.02 12.78
C ASN A 36 14.65 18.93 13.53
N LYS A 37 14.62 18.72 14.84
CA LYS A 37 15.84 18.57 15.65
C LYS A 37 16.52 17.23 15.46
N ASN A 38 15.75 16.12 15.41
CA ASN A 38 16.29 14.77 15.56
C ASN A 38 16.27 13.95 14.27
N CYS A 39 15.41 14.27 13.28
CA CYS A 39 15.11 13.40 12.16
C CYS A 39 15.43 14.01 10.80
N ILE A 40 15.22 15.33 10.64
CA ILE A 40 15.26 15.99 9.34
C ILE A 40 16.65 15.90 8.66
N GLY A 41 17.72 15.87 9.43
CA GLY A 41 19.09 15.78 8.90
C GLY A 41 19.33 14.51 8.06
N CYS A 42 18.69 13.40 8.41
CA CYS A 42 18.75 12.16 7.62
C CYS A 42 17.64 12.09 6.57
N HIS A 43 16.43 12.51 6.92
CA HIS A 43 15.25 12.36 6.08
C HIS A 43 15.12 13.41 4.96
N LEU A 44 15.95 14.45 4.95
CA LEU A 44 16.12 15.39 3.83
C LEU A 44 17.42 15.15 3.05
N ASN A 45 18.30 14.26 3.52
CA ASN A 45 19.56 13.97 2.83
C ASN A 45 19.36 12.84 1.80
N PRO A 46 19.38 13.12 0.48
CA PRO A 46 19.16 12.11 -0.55
C PRO A 46 20.26 11.04 -0.59
N GLU A 47 21.45 11.34 -0.11
CA GLU A 47 22.58 10.39 -0.08
C GLU A 47 22.37 9.25 0.93
N LEU A 48 21.62 9.50 2.00
CA LEU A 48 21.36 8.51 3.05
C LEU A 48 20.24 7.53 2.71
N LYS A 49 19.55 7.71 1.57
CA LYS A 49 18.43 6.87 1.11
C LYS A 49 17.33 6.68 2.18
N ALA A 50 17.23 7.59 3.14
CA ALA A 50 16.16 7.60 4.10
C ALA A 50 14.86 8.07 3.42
N PRO A 51 13.67 7.56 3.80
CA PRO A 51 12.40 8.04 3.26
C PRO A 51 12.26 9.55 3.48
N SER A 52 11.82 10.28 2.47
CA SER A 52 11.58 11.73 2.61
C SER A 52 10.48 12.02 3.65
N PRO A 53 10.41 13.24 4.23
CA PRO A 53 9.32 13.60 5.12
C PRO A 53 7.93 13.38 4.51
N ASP A 54 7.78 13.59 3.21
CA ASP A 54 6.51 13.33 2.51
C ASP A 54 6.19 11.84 2.43
N SER A 55 7.18 11.00 2.19
CA SER A 55 7.01 9.54 2.27
C SER A 55 6.63 9.08 3.69
N LEU A 56 7.22 9.69 4.73
CA LEU A 56 6.84 9.39 6.11
C LEU A 56 5.40 9.82 6.43
N ARG A 57 4.93 10.94 5.88
CA ARG A 57 3.54 11.40 6.04
C ARG A 57 2.51 10.45 5.42
N MET A 58 2.93 9.57 4.52
CA MET A 58 2.05 8.56 3.91
C MET A 58 1.99 7.25 4.72
N MET A 59 2.83 7.09 5.75
CA MET A 59 2.82 5.93 6.64
C MET A 59 1.74 6.10 7.72
N SER A 60 1.20 5.00 8.25
CA SER A 60 0.30 5.10 9.41
C SER A 60 1.03 5.60 10.66
N LYS A 61 0.32 6.32 11.54
CA LYS A 61 0.87 6.75 12.84
C LYS A 61 1.47 5.57 13.61
N GLN A 62 0.79 4.44 13.60
CA GLN A 62 1.25 3.22 14.28
C GLN A 62 2.56 2.69 13.69
N SER A 63 2.69 2.66 12.35
CA SER A 63 3.94 2.23 11.68
C SER A 63 5.11 3.16 12.01
N ILE A 64 4.86 4.47 12.10
CA ILE A 64 5.87 5.46 12.49
C ILE A 64 6.32 5.21 13.93
N VAL A 65 5.37 5.07 14.87
CA VAL A 65 5.66 4.77 16.29
C VAL A 65 6.42 3.45 16.42
N GLN A 66 5.97 2.38 15.78
CA GLN A 66 6.61 1.07 15.83
C GLN A 66 8.03 1.10 15.27
N SER A 67 8.26 1.83 14.16
CA SER A 67 9.60 2.02 13.60
C SER A 67 10.57 2.63 14.62
N MET A 68 10.12 3.57 15.44
CA MET A 68 10.92 4.24 16.46
C MET A 68 11.06 3.43 17.75
N GLN A 69 10.04 2.70 18.18
CA GLN A 69 10.07 1.96 19.45
C GLN A 69 10.79 0.62 19.35
N SER A 70 10.59 -0.12 18.26
CA SER A 70 11.08 -1.49 18.10
C SER A 70 11.66 -1.79 16.71
N GLY A 71 11.48 -0.88 15.75
CA GLY A 71 11.89 -1.07 14.35
C GLY A 71 13.25 -0.44 14.03
N ILE A 72 13.42 -0.11 12.73
CA ILE A 72 14.69 0.33 12.15
C ILE A 72 15.21 1.65 12.73
N MET A 73 14.34 2.51 13.25
CA MET A 73 14.69 3.81 13.83
C MET A 73 14.88 3.78 15.35
N LYS A 74 14.85 2.59 15.98
CA LYS A 74 14.98 2.44 17.44
C LYS A 74 16.24 3.08 18.02
N MET A 75 17.36 2.95 17.33
CA MET A 75 18.62 3.53 17.79
C MET A 75 18.62 5.06 17.72
N GLN A 76 18.04 5.62 16.68
CA GLN A 76 17.95 7.06 16.45
C GLN A 76 16.95 7.75 17.37
N SER A 77 15.97 7.00 17.88
CA SER A 77 14.94 7.49 18.80
C SER A 77 15.20 7.13 20.27
N ALA A 78 16.34 6.49 20.60
CA ALA A 78 16.62 5.99 21.94
C ALA A 78 16.65 7.09 23.05
N GLY A 79 16.83 8.36 22.67
CA GLY A 79 16.79 9.50 23.60
C GLY A 79 15.41 10.18 23.71
N LEU A 80 14.38 9.67 23.03
CA LEU A 80 13.04 10.23 23.02
C LEU A 80 12.11 9.46 23.96
N SER A 81 11.29 10.15 24.70
CA SER A 81 10.20 9.57 25.48
C SER A 81 9.06 9.09 24.57
N GLU A 82 8.19 8.20 25.07
CA GLU A 82 7.02 7.74 24.33
C GLU A 82 6.09 8.88 23.90
N SER A 83 5.95 9.92 24.74
CA SER A 83 5.17 11.11 24.41
C SER A 83 5.79 11.93 23.29
N GLU A 84 7.12 12.03 23.22
CA GLU A 84 7.82 12.71 22.13
C GLU A 84 7.75 11.91 20.82
N ILE A 85 7.86 10.60 20.88
CA ILE A 85 7.65 9.70 19.75
C ILE A 85 6.22 9.86 19.21
N SER A 86 5.21 9.89 20.11
CA SER A 86 3.82 10.11 19.71
C SER A 86 3.62 11.49 19.07
N ALA A 87 4.24 12.54 19.62
CA ALA A 87 4.15 13.89 19.08
C ALA A 87 4.77 14.00 17.67
N ILE A 88 5.91 13.34 17.43
CA ILE A 88 6.52 13.27 16.10
C ILE A 88 5.58 12.54 15.12
N ALA A 89 5.01 11.42 15.53
CA ALA A 89 4.09 10.66 14.70
C ALA A 89 2.81 11.45 14.38
N GLU A 90 2.31 12.26 15.31
CA GLU A 90 1.18 13.17 15.11
C GLU A 90 1.51 14.31 14.14
N TYR A 91 2.71 14.87 14.23
CA TYR A 91 3.16 15.90 13.28
C TYR A 91 3.26 15.37 11.84
N LEU A 92 3.81 14.16 11.69
CA LEU A 92 3.94 13.51 10.38
C LEU A 92 2.58 13.06 9.84
N GLN A 93 1.65 12.76 10.74
CA GLN A 93 0.27 12.37 10.43
C GLN A 93 -0.70 13.35 11.09
N PRO A 94 -0.84 14.59 10.60
CA PRO A 94 -1.85 15.49 11.11
C PRO A 94 -3.21 14.83 10.87
N VAL A 95 -3.91 14.51 11.96
CA VAL A 95 -5.25 13.94 11.89
C VAL A 95 -6.17 14.99 11.29
N ASP A 96 -6.34 14.96 10.00
CA ASP A 96 -7.50 15.55 9.36
C ASP A 96 -8.69 14.64 9.67
N SER A 97 -9.33 14.91 10.81
CA SER A 97 -10.49 14.17 11.29
C SER A 97 -11.70 14.28 10.35
N SER A 98 -11.63 15.12 9.32
CA SER A 98 -12.64 15.26 8.27
C SER A 98 -12.50 14.23 7.15
N LYS A 99 -11.35 13.55 7.04
CA LYS A 99 -11.09 12.46 6.08
C LYS A 99 -10.76 11.14 6.75
N LYS A 100 -11.63 10.67 7.64
CA LYS A 100 -11.71 9.24 7.95
C LYS A 100 -12.39 8.49 6.81
N THR A 101 -11.77 8.43 5.67
CA THR A 101 -11.89 7.24 4.84
C THR A 101 -11.04 6.19 5.55
N ASN A 102 -11.63 5.09 5.94
CA ASN A 102 -10.93 3.93 6.56
C ASN A 102 -9.92 3.28 5.60
N GLY A 103 -9.37 4.01 4.66
CA GLY A 103 -8.56 3.50 3.55
C GLY A 103 -9.35 2.71 2.51
N PHE A 104 -10.64 2.46 2.73
CA PHE A 104 -11.52 1.76 1.80
C PHE A 104 -12.17 2.70 0.79
N CYS A 105 -12.34 2.21 -0.43
CA CYS A 105 -13.09 2.89 -1.47
C CYS A 105 -14.59 2.92 -1.12
N VAL A 106 -15.32 3.83 -1.76
CA VAL A 106 -16.78 3.95 -1.60
C VAL A 106 -17.45 3.46 -2.88
N GLY A 107 -18.48 2.66 -2.75
CA GLY A 107 -19.22 2.07 -3.88
C GLY A 107 -18.62 0.75 -4.36
N GLU A 108 -18.72 0.47 -5.65
CA GLU A 108 -18.18 -0.73 -6.29
C GLU A 108 -17.03 -0.39 -7.26
N PRO A 109 -16.10 -1.31 -7.51
CA PRO A 109 -15.01 -1.09 -8.47
C PRO A 109 -15.56 -0.78 -9.86
N SER A 110 -15.13 0.35 -10.43
CA SER A 110 -15.39 0.66 -11.83
C SER A 110 -14.26 0.12 -12.67
N LEU A 111 -14.49 -1.04 -13.31
CA LEU A 111 -13.47 -1.68 -14.14
C LEU A 111 -13.15 -0.86 -15.38
N LYS A 112 -11.86 -0.80 -15.72
CA LYS A 112 -11.33 -0.04 -16.85
C LYS A 112 -10.44 -0.95 -17.70
N ILE A 113 -10.69 -0.97 -19.00
CA ILE A 113 -9.73 -1.57 -19.94
C ILE A 113 -8.46 -0.72 -19.89
N GLY A 114 -7.32 -1.35 -19.62
CA GLY A 114 -6.06 -0.63 -19.43
C GLY A 114 -4.86 -1.56 -19.33
N PRO A 115 -3.74 -1.09 -18.78
CA PRO A 115 -2.55 -1.89 -18.59
C PRO A 115 -2.82 -3.16 -17.80
N ILE A 116 -2.20 -4.26 -18.25
CA ILE A 116 -2.28 -5.57 -17.60
C ILE A 116 -0.89 -5.99 -17.15
N TRP A 117 -0.82 -6.53 -15.93
CA TRP A 117 0.29 -7.27 -15.39
C TRP A 117 -0.27 -8.38 -14.52
N ASN A 118 -0.76 -9.44 -15.14
CA ASN A 118 -1.65 -10.42 -14.52
C ASN A 118 -0.95 -11.60 -13.85
N THR A 119 0.38 -11.65 -13.87
CA THR A 119 1.16 -12.72 -13.25
C THR A 119 2.59 -12.24 -12.95
N TRP A 120 3.40 -13.10 -12.35
CA TRP A 120 4.83 -12.85 -12.18
C TRP A 120 5.51 -12.63 -13.53
N GLY A 121 6.22 -11.51 -13.67
CA GLY A 121 6.96 -11.20 -14.88
C GLY A 121 6.12 -10.76 -16.08
N ASN A 122 4.86 -10.45 -15.89
CA ASN A 122 3.86 -9.94 -16.85
C ASN A 122 3.34 -10.98 -17.87
N SER A 123 4.09 -12.04 -18.13
CA SER A 123 3.72 -13.06 -19.12
C SER A 123 4.45 -14.37 -18.85
N PRO A 124 4.00 -15.51 -19.42
CA PRO A 124 4.66 -16.80 -19.25
C PRO A 124 6.12 -16.83 -19.71
N ASP A 125 6.49 -15.98 -20.65
CA ASP A 125 7.87 -15.83 -21.13
C ASP A 125 8.77 -14.95 -20.24
N GLN A 126 8.24 -14.44 -19.11
CA GLN A 126 8.98 -13.75 -18.05
C GLN A 126 9.77 -12.52 -18.53
N LYS A 127 9.32 -11.84 -19.57
CA LYS A 127 10.02 -10.68 -20.15
C LYS A 127 10.15 -9.51 -19.17
N ARG A 128 9.25 -9.38 -18.21
CA ARG A 128 9.21 -8.27 -17.25
C ARG A 128 9.21 -6.92 -17.94
N PHE A 129 8.56 -6.86 -19.07
CA PHE A 129 8.53 -5.71 -19.96
C PHE A 129 7.09 -5.29 -20.24
N GLN A 130 6.88 -3.98 -20.29
CA GLN A 130 5.63 -3.35 -20.67
C GLN A 130 5.92 -2.39 -21.82
N GLU A 131 5.21 -2.54 -22.93
CA GLU A 131 5.37 -1.67 -24.09
C GLU A 131 5.13 -0.22 -23.74
N GLU A 132 5.86 0.71 -24.38
CA GLU A 132 5.71 2.14 -24.16
C GLU A 132 4.27 2.62 -24.48
N SER A 133 3.65 2.07 -25.50
CA SER A 133 2.25 2.35 -25.86
C SER A 133 1.27 2.11 -24.73
N VAL A 134 1.61 1.21 -23.79
CA VAL A 134 0.81 0.84 -22.62
C VAL A 134 1.30 1.56 -21.37
N SER A 135 2.61 1.52 -21.09
CA SER A 135 3.19 2.15 -19.90
C SER A 135 3.21 3.67 -19.98
N ARG A 136 3.30 4.22 -21.19
CA ARG A 136 3.50 5.64 -21.48
C ARG A 136 4.76 6.21 -20.83
N ILE A 137 5.72 5.35 -20.47
CA ILE A 137 7.00 5.74 -19.88
C ILE A 137 8.09 5.52 -20.93
N ASN A 138 8.89 6.57 -21.15
CA ASN A 138 10.02 6.56 -22.06
C ASN A 138 11.20 7.36 -21.49
N ILE A 139 12.31 7.41 -22.23
CA ILE A 139 13.53 8.10 -21.77
C ILE A 139 13.34 9.61 -21.59
N GLU A 140 12.37 10.20 -22.29
CA GLU A 140 12.13 11.65 -22.25
C GLU A 140 11.30 12.07 -21.04
N ASN A 141 10.45 11.19 -20.52
CA ASN A 141 9.52 11.50 -19.44
C ASN A 141 9.80 10.77 -18.11
N ILE A 142 10.72 9.80 -18.09
CA ILE A 142 11.01 9.01 -16.88
C ILE A 142 11.49 9.87 -15.71
N SER A 143 12.18 10.99 -15.99
CA SER A 143 12.61 11.95 -14.97
C SER A 143 11.47 12.75 -14.35
N ASN A 144 10.31 12.75 -14.97
CA ASN A 144 9.12 13.49 -14.53
C ASN A 144 8.14 12.61 -13.73
N LEU A 145 8.54 11.37 -13.39
CA LEU A 145 7.71 10.50 -12.57
C LEU A 145 7.55 11.07 -11.17
N GLU A 146 6.31 11.17 -10.73
CA GLU A 146 5.94 11.59 -9.38
C GLU A 146 5.27 10.45 -8.64
N MET A 147 5.45 10.43 -7.32
CA MET A 147 4.79 9.45 -6.46
C MET A 147 3.29 9.76 -6.39
N LYS A 148 2.46 8.87 -6.91
CA LYS A 148 1.01 9.03 -6.93
C LYS A 148 0.37 8.76 -5.57
N TRP A 149 0.73 7.64 -4.95
CA TRP A 149 0.29 7.24 -3.61
C TRP A 149 1.25 6.20 -3.02
N VAL A 150 1.16 5.99 -1.72
CA VAL A 150 1.89 4.95 -0.98
C VAL A 150 0.91 4.20 -0.10
N PHE A 151 1.01 2.88 -0.12
CA PHE A 151 0.21 2.00 0.72
C PHE A 151 1.08 1.32 1.78
N GLY A 152 0.83 1.64 3.05
CA GLY A 152 1.47 1.00 4.19
C GLY A 152 0.69 -0.23 4.63
N ILE A 153 1.32 -1.42 4.64
CA ILE A 153 0.66 -2.64 5.08
C ILE A 153 0.84 -2.80 6.58
N PRO A 154 -0.27 -2.86 7.35
CA PRO A 154 -0.20 -3.04 8.80
C PRO A 154 0.47 -4.37 9.18
N GLU A 155 1.19 -4.38 10.31
CA GLU A 155 1.78 -5.58 10.93
C GLU A 155 2.68 -6.41 10.02
N THR A 156 3.24 -5.81 8.97
CA THR A 156 4.05 -6.50 7.98
C THR A 156 5.41 -5.81 7.82
N GLY A 157 6.47 -6.50 8.20
CA GLY A 157 7.83 -6.00 8.05
C GLY A 157 8.42 -6.17 6.63
N ARG A 158 7.74 -6.93 5.77
CA ARG A 158 8.20 -7.21 4.39
C ARG A 158 7.06 -7.73 3.51
N ILE A 159 7.16 -7.44 2.22
CA ILE A 159 6.30 -7.99 1.16
C ILE A 159 7.18 -8.75 0.19
N ARG A 160 6.72 -9.94 -0.20
CA ARG A 160 7.36 -10.77 -1.23
C ARG A 160 6.48 -10.95 -2.46
N SER A 161 5.17 -10.77 -2.30
CA SER A 161 4.22 -10.83 -3.39
C SER A 161 4.45 -9.67 -4.35
N GLN A 162 4.72 -9.98 -5.61
CA GLN A 162 4.73 -8.98 -6.67
C GLN A 162 3.30 -8.52 -6.93
N PRO A 163 3.02 -7.22 -7.02
CA PRO A 163 1.71 -6.73 -7.40
C PRO A 163 1.32 -7.17 -8.81
N SER A 164 0.05 -7.57 -8.98
CA SER A 164 -0.56 -7.85 -10.27
C SER A 164 -1.67 -6.84 -10.55
N VAL A 165 -1.85 -6.46 -11.80
CA VAL A 165 -2.76 -5.37 -12.21
C VAL A 165 -3.63 -5.81 -13.36
N ALA A 166 -4.93 -5.61 -13.25
CA ALA A 166 -5.89 -5.71 -14.35
C ALA A 166 -7.17 -4.94 -14.01
N GLY A 167 -7.84 -4.41 -15.00
CA GLY A 167 -9.15 -3.74 -14.81
C GLY A 167 -9.10 -2.46 -13.96
N GLY A 168 -7.91 -1.88 -13.74
CA GLY A 168 -7.73 -0.76 -12.81
C GLY A 168 -7.61 -1.20 -11.34
N LEU A 169 -7.55 -2.50 -11.07
CA LEU A 169 -7.33 -3.09 -9.75
C LEU A 169 -5.88 -3.58 -9.63
N LEU A 170 -5.30 -3.42 -8.43
CA LEU A 170 -3.99 -3.90 -8.07
C LEU A 170 -4.13 -4.93 -6.95
N PHE A 171 -3.59 -6.13 -7.16
CA PHE A 171 -3.67 -7.24 -6.23
C PHE A 171 -2.30 -7.62 -5.70
N PHE A 172 -2.19 -7.87 -4.40
CA PHE A 172 -0.99 -8.44 -3.79
C PHE A 172 -1.30 -9.12 -2.46
N GLY A 173 -0.42 -10.04 -2.07
CA GLY A 173 -0.47 -10.71 -0.77
C GLY A 173 0.51 -10.12 0.24
N SER A 174 0.33 -10.45 1.50
CA SER A 174 1.19 -10.00 2.59
C SER A 174 1.71 -11.13 3.47
N GLN A 175 2.71 -10.82 4.29
CA GLN A 175 3.27 -11.74 5.28
C GLN A 175 2.24 -12.13 6.35
N SER A 176 1.31 -11.26 6.67
CA SER A 176 0.24 -11.58 7.60
C SER A 176 -0.86 -12.46 7.00
N GLY A 177 -0.78 -12.80 5.70
CA GLY A 177 -1.81 -13.56 4.98
C GLY A 177 -2.99 -12.71 4.50
N LEU A 178 -2.93 -11.39 4.62
CA LEU A 178 -3.91 -10.52 3.99
C LEU A 178 -3.60 -10.38 2.49
N VAL A 179 -4.62 -10.57 1.69
CA VAL A 179 -4.64 -10.28 0.26
C VAL A 179 -5.48 -9.03 0.05
N TYR A 180 -5.00 -8.12 -0.76
CA TYR A 180 -5.61 -6.83 -1.01
C TYR A 180 -6.01 -6.68 -2.47
N ALA A 181 -7.17 -6.09 -2.71
CA ALA A 181 -7.49 -5.44 -3.97
C ALA A 181 -7.56 -3.92 -3.72
N ILE A 182 -6.73 -3.19 -4.43
CA ILE A 182 -6.57 -1.75 -4.30
C ILE A 182 -6.93 -1.10 -5.63
N ASP A 183 -7.58 0.05 -5.57
CA ASP A 183 -7.76 0.91 -6.73
C ASP A 183 -6.41 1.46 -7.20
N ALA A 184 -6.00 1.13 -8.41
CA ALA A 184 -4.69 1.51 -8.95
C ALA A 184 -4.54 3.04 -9.13
N GLU A 185 -5.65 3.78 -9.21
CA GLU A 185 -5.65 5.23 -9.39
C GLU A 185 -5.50 5.97 -8.06
N SER A 186 -6.25 5.60 -7.06
CA SER A 186 -6.35 6.32 -5.78
C SER A 186 -5.62 5.66 -4.61
N GLY A 187 -5.29 4.36 -4.72
CA GLY A 187 -4.66 3.60 -3.64
C GLY A 187 -5.64 3.18 -2.53
N CYS A 188 -6.95 3.41 -2.68
CA CYS A 188 -7.92 2.94 -1.69
C CYS A 188 -8.18 1.43 -1.82
N ILE A 189 -8.60 0.79 -0.73
CA ILE A 189 -8.86 -0.65 -0.66
C ILE A 189 -10.29 -0.92 -1.12
N TRP A 190 -10.47 -1.76 -2.12
CA TRP A 190 -11.78 -2.27 -2.47
C TRP A 190 -12.21 -3.39 -1.53
N TRP A 191 -11.32 -4.35 -1.32
CA TRP A 191 -11.56 -5.43 -0.38
C TRP A 191 -10.25 -6.03 0.13
N THR A 192 -10.35 -6.76 1.24
CA THR A 192 -9.29 -7.60 1.78
C THR A 192 -9.80 -9.01 2.02
N TYR A 193 -8.93 -9.99 1.81
CA TYR A 193 -9.20 -11.38 2.14
C TYR A 193 -8.12 -11.91 3.08
N LYS A 194 -8.51 -12.65 4.12
CA LYS A 194 -7.57 -13.26 5.06
C LYS A 194 -7.30 -14.72 4.70
N ALA A 195 -6.15 -14.99 4.05
CA ALA A 195 -5.64 -16.34 3.85
C ALA A 195 -5.20 -16.96 5.18
N LYS A 196 -5.11 -18.30 5.22
CA LYS A 196 -4.76 -19.04 6.44
C LYS A 196 -3.28 -18.95 6.79
N ALA A 197 -2.41 -18.59 5.83
CA ALA A 197 -0.98 -18.36 6.02
C ALA A 197 -0.45 -17.24 5.13
N GLU A 198 0.84 -16.92 5.25
CA GLU A 198 1.53 -15.91 4.45
C GLU A 198 1.37 -16.15 2.95
N VAL A 199 1.09 -15.09 2.19
CA VAL A 199 1.01 -15.11 0.72
C VAL A 199 2.23 -14.42 0.16
N ARG A 200 3.09 -15.18 -0.57
CA ARG A 200 4.39 -14.71 -1.08
C ARG A 200 4.45 -14.58 -2.59
N ASN A 201 3.64 -15.33 -3.30
CA ASN A 201 3.61 -15.35 -4.76
C ASN A 201 2.87 -14.14 -5.34
N ALA A 202 3.10 -13.84 -6.61
CA ALA A 202 2.24 -12.92 -7.34
C ALA A 202 0.84 -13.52 -7.46
N ILE A 203 -0.16 -12.66 -7.36
CA ILE A 203 -1.55 -13.06 -7.58
C ILE A 203 -1.74 -13.27 -9.08
N ALA A 204 -2.14 -14.46 -9.50
CA ALA A 204 -2.50 -14.74 -10.89
C ALA A 204 -3.94 -14.27 -11.14
N ILE A 205 -4.14 -13.48 -12.18
CA ILE A 205 -5.44 -12.91 -12.52
C ILE A 205 -5.96 -13.59 -13.78
N ASP A 206 -7.13 -14.21 -13.66
CA ASP A 206 -7.90 -14.73 -14.79
C ASP A 206 -8.68 -13.59 -15.44
N LEU A 207 -8.65 -13.52 -16.76
CA LEU A 207 -9.21 -12.42 -17.54
C LEU A 207 -10.29 -12.93 -18.49
N ASP A 208 -11.32 -12.12 -18.70
CA ASP A 208 -12.29 -12.34 -19.76
C ASP A 208 -11.76 -11.93 -21.15
N GLU A 209 -12.59 -12.11 -22.17
CA GLU A 209 -12.27 -11.73 -23.55
C GLU A 209 -11.99 -10.23 -23.73
N SER A 210 -12.47 -9.41 -22.81
CA SER A 210 -12.23 -7.96 -22.77
C SER A 210 -11.01 -7.55 -21.93
N ASN A 211 -10.24 -8.53 -21.45
CA ASN A 211 -9.11 -8.35 -20.53
C ASN A 211 -9.50 -7.74 -19.17
N LEU A 212 -10.71 -8.00 -18.70
CA LEU A 212 -11.16 -7.62 -17.38
C LEU A 212 -11.02 -8.79 -16.40
N PRO A 213 -10.70 -8.53 -15.11
CA PRO A 213 -10.48 -9.58 -14.13
C PRO A 213 -11.79 -10.31 -13.76
N ILE A 214 -11.76 -11.64 -13.83
CA ILE A 214 -12.85 -12.53 -13.40
C ILE A 214 -12.54 -13.11 -12.04
N ASP A 215 -11.42 -13.82 -11.95
CA ASP A 215 -10.97 -14.53 -10.77
C ASP A 215 -9.50 -14.26 -10.49
N ILE A 216 -9.11 -14.48 -9.26
CA ILE A 216 -7.71 -14.47 -8.86
C ILE A 216 -7.33 -15.78 -8.19
N TYR A 217 -6.07 -16.20 -8.42
CA TYR A 217 -5.49 -17.40 -7.85
C TYR A 217 -4.18 -17.07 -7.14
N PHE A 218 -3.97 -17.67 -5.97
CA PHE A 218 -2.72 -17.56 -5.23
C PHE A 218 -2.52 -18.78 -4.32
N GLY A 219 -1.27 -18.98 -3.92
CA GLY A 219 -0.92 -19.97 -2.93
C GLY A 219 -0.49 -19.35 -1.60
N ASP A 220 -0.60 -20.10 -0.50
CA ASP A 220 -0.07 -19.71 0.79
C ASP A 220 1.17 -20.52 1.21
N PHE A 221 1.79 -20.09 2.29
CA PHE A 221 3.01 -20.71 2.82
C PHE A 221 2.77 -22.09 3.48
N GLU A 222 1.52 -22.49 3.71
CA GLU A 222 1.13 -23.83 4.19
C GLU A 222 0.60 -24.72 3.05
N GLY A 223 0.84 -24.37 1.81
CA GLY A 223 0.56 -25.20 0.63
C GLY A 223 -0.89 -25.22 0.18
N ARG A 224 -1.71 -24.22 0.54
CA ARG A 224 -3.08 -24.10 0.05
C ARG A 224 -3.12 -23.20 -1.17
N VAL A 225 -4.02 -23.50 -2.08
CA VAL A 225 -4.39 -22.70 -3.25
C VAL A 225 -5.77 -22.13 -3.04
N TYR A 226 -5.92 -20.89 -3.40
CA TYR A 226 -7.15 -20.11 -3.27
C TYR A 226 -7.63 -19.66 -4.65
N ARG A 227 -8.94 -19.68 -4.84
CA ARG A 227 -9.63 -18.98 -5.92
C ARG A 227 -10.64 -18.03 -5.32
N LEU A 228 -10.51 -16.75 -5.64
CA LEU A 228 -11.46 -15.72 -5.23
C LEU A 228 -12.04 -15.04 -6.47
N ASP A 229 -13.25 -14.54 -6.35
CA ASP A 229 -13.81 -13.58 -7.27
C ASP A 229 -13.00 -12.28 -7.22
N ALA A 230 -12.52 -11.80 -8.35
CA ALA A 230 -11.59 -10.66 -8.41
C ALA A 230 -12.23 -9.34 -7.96
N ILE A 231 -13.54 -9.18 -8.18
CA ILE A 231 -14.25 -7.94 -7.93
C ILE A 231 -14.69 -7.83 -6.47
N SER A 232 -15.26 -8.90 -5.93
CA SER A 232 -15.82 -8.92 -4.58
C SER A 232 -14.89 -9.45 -3.50
N GLY A 233 -13.78 -10.13 -3.88
CA GLY A 233 -12.91 -10.85 -2.96
C GLY A 233 -13.56 -12.11 -2.35
N LYS A 234 -14.74 -12.51 -2.81
CA LYS A 234 -15.45 -13.67 -2.29
C LYS A 234 -14.71 -14.96 -2.64
N GLU A 235 -14.48 -15.79 -1.63
CA GLU A 235 -13.88 -17.12 -1.80
C GLU A 235 -14.79 -18.03 -2.64
N LYS A 236 -14.23 -18.61 -3.71
CA LYS A 236 -14.88 -19.64 -4.51
C LYS A 236 -14.45 -21.04 -4.05
N TRP A 237 -13.17 -21.23 -3.75
CA TRP A 237 -12.66 -22.45 -3.14
C TRP A 237 -11.25 -22.28 -2.57
N ILE A 238 -10.90 -23.19 -1.64
CA ILE A 238 -9.55 -23.44 -1.13
C ILE A 238 -9.26 -24.92 -1.34
N LYS A 239 -8.07 -25.23 -1.85
CA LYS A 239 -7.60 -26.63 -2.03
C LYS A 239 -6.16 -26.78 -1.56
N LYS A 240 -5.79 -27.98 -1.14
CA LYS A 240 -4.42 -28.37 -0.81
C LYS A 240 -3.97 -29.43 -1.82
N PRO A 241 -3.18 -29.08 -2.83
CA PRO A 241 -2.84 -29.97 -3.92
C PRO A 241 -1.81 -31.05 -3.56
N ASN A 242 -1.19 -30.97 -2.38
CA ASN A 242 -0.20 -31.94 -1.90
C ASN A 242 -0.34 -32.12 -0.39
N GLU A 243 -0.38 -33.37 0.06
CA GLU A 243 -0.61 -33.72 1.48
C GLU A 243 0.67 -33.69 2.33
N HIS A 244 1.85 -33.53 1.75
CA HIS A 244 3.08 -33.47 2.54
C HIS A 244 3.03 -32.29 3.52
N PRO A 245 3.32 -32.51 4.82
CA PRO A 245 3.08 -31.48 5.85
C PRO A 245 3.91 -30.21 5.69
N LEU A 246 5.05 -30.30 5.02
CA LEU A 246 5.97 -29.18 4.80
C LEU A 246 5.82 -28.54 3.41
N THR A 247 4.76 -28.89 2.66
CA THR A 247 4.45 -28.27 1.38
C THR A 247 4.21 -26.78 1.56
N THR A 248 4.78 -25.98 0.65
CA THR A 248 4.54 -24.54 0.54
C THR A 248 4.35 -24.15 -0.93
N ILE A 249 3.61 -23.09 -1.18
CA ILE A 249 3.45 -22.51 -2.51
C ILE A 249 4.02 -21.09 -2.46
N THR A 250 5.27 -20.96 -2.88
CA THR A 250 5.97 -19.67 -2.95
C THR A 250 6.20 -19.19 -4.38
N GLY A 251 6.18 -20.12 -5.34
CA GLY A 251 6.17 -19.81 -6.77
C GLY A 251 4.81 -19.30 -7.22
N SER A 252 4.78 -18.44 -8.22
CA SER A 252 3.54 -17.87 -8.72
C SER A 252 2.81 -18.87 -9.61
N ILE A 253 1.48 -18.90 -9.48
CA ILE A 253 0.59 -19.72 -10.30
C ILE A 253 0.58 -19.14 -11.71
N THR A 254 0.59 -20.01 -12.70
CA THR A 254 0.42 -19.65 -14.11
C THR A 254 -0.94 -20.12 -14.59
N ILE A 255 -1.65 -19.26 -15.29
CA ILE A 255 -2.90 -19.58 -15.97
C ILE A 255 -2.58 -19.76 -17.45
N TYR A 256 -2.99 -20.89 -18.02
CA TYR A 256 -2.87 -21.13 -19.44
C TYR A 256 -4.11 -21.87 -19.95
N GLU A 257 -4.77 -21.31 -20.93
CA GLU A 257 -6.09 -21.77 -21.40
C GLU A 257 -7.09 -21.83 -20.23
N ASN A 258 -7.63 -22.99 -19.90
CA ASN A 258 -8.59 -23.18 -18.80
C ASN A 258 -7.96 -23.89 -17.59
N GLU A 259 -6.65 -23.95 -17.51
CA GLU A 259 -5.91 -24.65 -16.48
C GLU A 259 -5.03 -23.71 -15.66
N ILE A 260 -4.81 -24.06 -14.40
CA ILE A 260 -3.87 -23.39 -13.52
C ILE A 260 -2.70 -24.32 -13.19
N PHE A 261 -1.49 -23.86 -13.36
CA PHE A 261 -0.27 -24.59 -13.07
C PHE A 261 0.34 -24.09 -11.77
N ILE A 262 0.42 -24.97 -10.77
CA ILE A 262 0.79 -24.66 -9.40
C ILE A 262 2.15 -25.28 -9.10
N PRO A 263 3.23 -24.48 -8.96
CA PRO A 263 4.54 -25.00 -8.55
C PRO A 263 4.52 -25.35 -7.06
N LEU A 264 4.94 -26.57 -6.73
CA LEU A 264 5.05 -27.06 -5.36
C LEU A 264 6.48 -26.98 -4.84
N SER A 265 6.66 -26.46 -3.65
CA SER A 265 7.91 -26.35 -2.95
C SER A 265 7.76 -26.84 -1.50
N SER A 266 8.85 -26.88 -0.73
CA SER A 266 8.79 -27.24 0.69
C SER A 266 9.66 -26.34 1.55
N VAL A 267 9.38 -26.38 2.85
CA VAL A 267 10.22 -25.75 3.90
C VAL A 267 11.10 -26.77 4.63
N GLU A 268 11.31 -27.95 4.09
CA GLU A 268 12.15 -29.00 4.70
C GLU A 268 13.56 -28.52 5.03
N ILE A 269 14.12 -27.59 4.25
CA ILE A 269 15.43 -27.00 4.53
C ILE A 269 15.51 -26.34 5.90
N VAL A 270 14.40 -25.78 6.41
CA VAL A 270 14.34 -25.20 7.75
C VAL A 270 14.21 -26.28 8.79
N THR A 271 13.40 -27.33 8.53
CA THR A 271 13.19 -28.44 9.43
C THR A 271 14.44 -29.32 9.55
N ALA A 272 15.24 -29.42 8.47
CA ALA A 272 16.50 -30.17 8.42
C ALA A 272 17.61 -29.60 9.33
N ILE A 273 17.43 -28.43 9.93
CA ILE A 273 18.30 -27.90 10.99
C ILE A 273 18.19 -28.80 12.23
N ASN A 274 17.03 -29.42 12.46
CA ASN A 274 16.86 -30.45 13.49
C ASN A 274 17.55 -31.74 13.05
N LYS A 275 18.54 -32.19 13.83
CA LYS A 275 19.34 -33.40 13.54
C LYS A 275 18.52 -34.68 13.56
N ASP A 276 17.38 -34.68 14.24
CA ASP A 276 16.46 -35.83 14.34
C ASP A 276 15.47 -35.90 13.18
N TYR A 277 15.48 -34.89 12.31
CA TYR A 277 14.63 -34.89 11.13
C TYR A 277 15.30 -35.66 9.98
N GLU A 278 14.65 -36.73 9.56
CA GLU A 278 15.09 -37.51 8.40
C GLU A 278 14.79 -36.75 7.11
N CYS A 279 15.74 -35.94 6.68
CA CYS A 279 15.63 -35.16 5.46
C CYS A 279 16.02 -35.99 4.25
N CYS A 280 15.38 -35.86 3.08
CA CYS A 280 14.23 -35.04 2.77
C CYS A 280 13.24 -35.89 1.99
N THR A 281 12.00 -35.86 2.38
CA THR A 281 10.95 -36.73 1.82
C THR A 281 10.08 -36.03 0.78
N PHE A 282 10.02 -34.70 0.81
CA PHE A 282 9.30 -33.92 -0.18
C PHE A 282 9.92 -34.04 -1.59
N ARG A 283 9.07 -34.07 -2.60
CA ARG A 283 9.47 -33.95 -3.99
C ARG A 283 8.77 -32.74 -4.62
N GLY A 284 9.56 -31.83 -5.19
CA GLY A 284 9.04 -30.71 -5.97
C GLY A 284 8.26 -31.20 -7.19
N GLY A 285 7.29 -30.41 -7.59
CA GLY A 285 6.43 -30.76 -8.73
C GLY A 285 5.59 -29.58 -9.19
N ILE A 286 4.80 -29.84 -10.22
CA ILE A 286 3.75 -28.93 -10.71
C ILE A 286 2.46 -29.73 -10.72
N VAL A 287 1.39 -29.09 -10.26
CA VAL A 287 0.02 -29.62 -10.32
C VAL A 287 -0.81 -28.72 -11.23
N ALA A 288 -1.59 -29.34 -12.11
CA ALA A 288 -2.58 -28.69 -12.95
C ALA A 288 -4.00 -29.04 -12.49
#